data_6f21fad5a49a8d2d437ee368262195b0
#
_entry.id   6f21fad5a49a8d2d437ee368262195b0
#
_cell.length_a   1.000
_cell.length_b   1.000
_cell.length_c   1.000
_cell.angle_alpha   90.00
_cell.angle_beta   90.00
_cell.angle_gamma   90.00
#
_symmetry.space_group_name_H-M   'P 1'
#
loop_
_entity.id
_entity.type
_entity.pdbx_description
1 polymer ?
#
loop_
_entity_poly.entity_id
_entity_poly.type
_entity_poly.pdbx_seq_one_letter_code
_entity_poly.pdbx_strand_id
1 'polypeptide(L)'
;MRTENWCGYDIRFIEINGEWWAILKDICDALGLKTFKVSQRLEPSMLERVSIEVSDAPSRYNRSPGENITRSMIAVNEYGIYEALFASRRLEARKFRRWAATVMKKLRREVGLEGYEVMRMTEPEIQEDIDRILDTLFYDEETGKLMQSVTVHGGDVGIVEFQEG
;
A
#
# COMPACT_ATOMS: atom_id res chain seq x y z
N MET A 1 15.64 6.73 7.84
CA MET A 1 14.98 7.22 6.61
C MET A 1 15.54 6.46 5.42
N ARG A 2 14.69 6.02 4.52
CA ARG A 2 15.03 5.30 3.29
C ARG A 2 14.41 6.03 2.09
N THR A 3 15.07 6.04 0.95
CA THR A 3 14.54 6.63 -0.29
C THR A 3 14.45 5.56 -1.35
N GLU A 4 13.27 5.44 -1.97
CA GLU A 4 13.01 4.52 -3.07
C GLU A 4 12.65 5.32 -4.33
N ASN A 5 13.17 4.90 -5.47
CA ASN A 5 12.82 5.52 -6.74
C ASN A 5 11.65 4.79 -7.39
N TRP A 6 10.56 5.50 -7.66
CA TRP A 6 9.41 4.99 -8.37
C TRP A 6 9.13 5.83 -9.62
N CYS A 7 9.29 5.25 -10.79
CA CYS A 7 9.05 5.91 -12.09
C CYS A 7 9.75 7.27 -12.25
N GLY A 8 10.98 7.40 -11.73
CA GLY A 8 11.77 8.63 -11.76
C GLY A 8 11.47 9.63 -10.64
N TYR A 9 10.64 9.27 -9.68
CA TYR A 9 10.35 10.04 -8.48
C TYR A 9 11.00 9.39 -7.26
N ASP A 10 11.72 10.19 -6.48
CA ASP A 10 12.30 9.74 -5.21
C ASP A 10 11.26 9.89 -4.10
N ILE A 11 10.90 8.78 -3.48
CA ILE A 11 9.94 8.71 -2.39
C ILE A 11 10.68 8.38 -1.11
N ARG A 12 10.58 9.26 -0.13
CA ARG A 12 11.21 9.09 1.18
C ARG A 12 10.28 8.33 2.10
N PHE A 13 10.85 7.35 2.79
CA PHE A 13 10.18 6.55 3.81
C PHE A 13 10.87 6.76 5.16
N ILE A 14 10.07 6.76 6.21
CA ILE A 14 10.50 6.77 7.60
C ILE A 14 9.86 5.61 8.32
N GLU A 15 10.54 5.10 9.33
CA GLU A 15 10.00 4.05 10.18
C GLU A 15 9.33 4.68 11.40
N ILE A 16 8.08 4.31 11.66
CA ILE A 16 7.28 4.73 12.81
C ILE A 16 6.71 3.48 13.44
N ASN A 17 7.09 3.18 14.69
CA ASN A 17 6.59 2.01 15.44
C ASN A 17 6.77 0.66 14.71
N GLY A 18 7.86 0.50 13.95
CA GLY A 18 8.15 -0.73 13.19
C GLY A 18 7.48 -0.82 11.82
N GLU A 19 6.73 0.20 11.41
CA GLU A 19 6.08 0.28 10.09
C GLU A 19 6.71 1.38 9.22
N TRP A 20 6.76 1.15 7.90
CA TRP A 20 7.25 2.12 6.95
C TRP A 20 6.15 3.09 6.52
N TRP A 21 6.41 4.39 6.71
CA TRP A 21 5.53 5.48 6.32
C TRP A 21 6.20 6.33 5.25
N ALA A 22 5.48 6.67 4.20
CA ALA A 22 6.00 7.52 3.12
C ALA A 22 5.72 9.01 3.38
N ILE A 23 6.57 9.89 2.87
CA ILE A 23 6.26 11.32 2.86
C ILE A 23 5.13 11.58 1.86
N LEU A 24 3.99 12.06 2.36
CA LEU A 24 2.78 12.26 1.56
C LEU A 24 3.00 13.17 0.36
N LYS A 25 3.84 14.18 0.50
CA LYS A 25 4.18 15.07 -0.61
C LYS A 25 4.85 14.32 -1.75
N ASP A 26 5.80 13.44 -1.45
CA ASP A 26 6.54 12.69 -2.46
C ASP A 26 5.60 11.74 -3.22
N ILE A 27 4.71 11.03 -2.49
CA ILE A 27 3.64 10.20 -3.08
C ILE A 27 2.74 11.02 -4.00
N CYS A 28 2.29 12.18 -3.55
CA CYS A 28 1.40 13.02 -4.34
C CYS A 28 2.07 13.58 -5.60
N ASP A 29 3.33 14.00 -5.51
CA ASP A 29 4.11 14.47 -6.65
C ASP A 29 4.29 13.32 -7.67
N ALA A 30 4.65 12.13 -7.21
CA ALA A 30 4.78 10.94 -8.04
C ALA A 30 3.46 10.54 -8.73
N LEU A 31 2.34 10.66 -8.05
CA LEU A 31 1.01 10.28 -8.55
C LEU A 31 0.26 11.41 -9.28
N GLY A 32 0.84 12.61 -9.34
CA GLY A 32 0.20 13.78 -9.97
C GLY A 32 -1.03 14.27 -9.20
N LEU A 33 -1.00 14.14 -7.87
CA LEU A 33 -2.08 14.53 -6.97
C LEU A 33 -1.73 15.81 -6.20
N LYS A 34 -2.76 16.50 -5.70
CA LYS A 34 -2.58 17.66 -4.81
C LYS A 34 -2.56 17.17 -3.37
N THR A 35 -1.44 17.33 -2.67
CA THR A 35 -1.21 16.88 -1.29
C THR A 35 -2.36 17.30 -0.35
N PHE A 36 -2.79 18.57 -0.41
CA PHE A 36 -3.90 19.07 0.41
C PHE A 36 -5.22 18.29 0.19
N LYS A 37 -5.55 17.97 -1.08
CA LYS A 37 -6.78 17.23 -1.38
C LYS A 37 -6.71 15.77 -0.91
N VAL A 38 -5.53 15.17 -1.00
CA VAL A 38 -5.32 13.80 -0.52
C VAL A 38 -5.39 13.77 1.00
N SER A 39 -4.68 14.66 1.71
CA SER A 39 -4.68 14.68 3.16
C SER A 39 -6.07 14.93 3.78
N GLN A 40 -6.96 15.65 3.08
CA GLN A 40 -8.33 15.86 3.54
C GLN A 40 -9.24 14.63 3.38
N ARG A 41 -8.89 13.70 2.50
CA ARG A 41 -9.67 12.50 2.21
C ARG A 41 -9.24 11.29 3.03
N LEU A 42 -7.99 11.29 3.46
CA LEU A 42 -7.44 10.20 4.25
C LEU A 42 -7.94 10.30 5.70
N GLU A 43 -8.15 9.14 6.30
CA GLU A 43 -8.48 9.07 7.72
C GLU A 43 -7.30 9.57 8.58
N PRO A 44 -7.56 10.19 9.73
CA PRO A 44 -6.49 10.66 10.62
C PRO A 44 -5.49 9.57 11.03
N SER A 45 -5.93 8.33 11.15
CA SER A 45 -5.11 7.14 11.46
C SER A 45 -4.09 6.79 10.38
N MET A 46 -4.30 7.27 9.16
CA MET A 46 -3.38 7.07 8.02
C MET A 46 -2.31 8.16 7.92
N LEU A 47 -2.37 9.19 8.76
CA LEU A 47 -1.53 10.38 8.67
C LEU A 47 -0.76 10.60 9.97
N GLU A 48 0.52 10.92 9.86
CA GLU A 48 1.38 11.31 10.99
C GLU A 48 2.18 12.56 10.64
N ARG A 49 2.35 13.46 11.63
CA ARG A 49 3.19 14.65 11.45
C ARG A 49 4.62 14.35 11.92
N VAL A 50 5.57 14.49 11.02
CA VAL A 50 6.97 14.15 11.25
C VAL A 50 7.88 15.35 11.02
N SER A 51 9.00 15.40 11.73
CA SER A 51 10.04 16.39 11.56
C SER A 51 11.22 15.74 10.84
N ILE A 52 11.60 16.28 9.67
CA ILE A 52 12.69 15.75 8.85
C ILE A 52 13.77 16.83 8.72
N GLU A 53 15.01 16.42 8.92
CA GLU A 53 16.18 17.26 8.63
C GLU A 53 16.43 17.26 7.12
N VAL A 54 16.51 18.45 6.53
CA VAL A 54 16.78 18.65 5.10
C VAL A 54 18.09 19.42 4.95
N SER A 55 19.08 18.78 4.35
CA SER A 55 20.42 19.38 4.16
C SER A 55 20.52 20.38 3.00
N ASP A 56 19.56 20.37 2.06
CA ASP A 56 19.65 21.11 0.79
C ASP A 56 18.55 22.15 0.60
N ALA A 57 18.38 23.06 1.55
CA ALA A 57 17.55 24.23 1.26
C ALA A 57 18.42 25.37 0.67
N PRO A 58 18.11 25.87 -0.56
CA PRO A 58 18.79 27.05 -1.07
C PRO A 58 18.61 28.19 -0.08
N SER A 59 19.73 28.69 0.42
CA SER A 59 19.79 29.78 1.39
C SER A 59 19.23 31.07 0.72
N ARG A 60 17.98 31.41 0.97
CA ARG A 60 17.41 32.72 0.62
C ARG A 60 17.58 33.78 1.72
N TYR A 61 18.09 33.38 2.89
CA TYR A 61 18.36 34.29 4.00
C TYR A 61 19.67 33.90 4.70
N ASN A 62 20.61 34.83 4.79
CA ASN A 62 21.88 34.82 5.55
C ASN A 62 22.07 33.70 6.59
N ARG A 63 22.26 32.46 6.15
CA ARG A 63 22.57 31.32 6.99
C ARG A 63 23.91 30.72 6.62
N SER A 64 24.60 30.21 7.63
CA SER A 64 25.88 29.55 7.45
C SER A 64 25.72 28.27 6.62
N PRO A 65 26.65 27.95 5.70
CA PRO A 65 26.64 26.67 4.98
C PRO A 65 26.75 25.52 5.99
N GLY A 66 25.80 24.55 5.93
CA GLY A 66 25.82 23.36 6.77
C GLY A 66 24.79 23.32 7.91
N GLU A 67 23.91 24.32 8.02
CA GLU A 67 22.84 24.30 9.02
C GLU A 67 21.68 23.41 8.55
N ASN A 68 21.47 22.27 9.22
CA ASN A 68 20.34 21.37 8.97
C ASN A 68 19.02 22.07 9.29
N ILE A 69 18.10 22.09 8.32
CA ILE A 69 16.77 22.66 8.52
C ILE A 69 15.79 21.53 8.81
N THR A 70 15.19 21.59 9.99
CA THR A 70 14.08 20.70 10.32
C THR A 70 12.79 21.21 9.68
N ARG A 71 12.14 20.39 8.86
CA ARG A 71 10.84 20.68 8.27
C ARG A 71 9.80 19.73 8.80
N SER A 72 8.66 20.29 9.19
CA SER A 72 7.47 19.50 9.52
C SER A 72 6.80 19.04 8.23
N MET A 73 6.62 17.74 8.07
CA MET A 73 6.00 17.10 6.92
C MET A 73 4.92 16.12 7.39
N ILE A 74 4.04 15.75 6.48
CA ILE A 74 3.04 14.71 6.73
C ILE A 74 3.57 13.40 6.14
N ALA A 75 3.62 12.36 6.95
CA ALA A 75 3.82 10.99 6.54
C ALA A 75 2.48 10.28 6.40
N VAL A 76 2.43 9.27 5.54
CA VAL A 76 1.25 8.47 5.26
C VAL A 76 1.63 6.99 5.35
N ASN A 77 0.79 6.19 6.02
CA ASN A 77 0.99 4.75 6.13
C ASN A 77 0.62 4.02 4.82
N GLU A 78 0.80 2.70 4.81
CA GLU A 78 0.56 1.85 3.64
C GLU A 78 -0.89 1.96 3.13
N TYR A 79 -1.89 1.99 4.02
CA TYR A 79 -3.30 2.16 3.63
C TYR A 79 -3.54 3.48 2.90
N GLY A 80 -2.97 4.58 3.38
CA GLY A 80 -3.07 5.88 2.73
C GLY A 80 -2.33 5.94 1.38
N ILE A 81 -1.26 5.15 1.20
CA ILE A 81 -0.60 4.99 -0.10
C ILE A 81 -1.54 4.29 -1.09
N TYR A 82 -2.24 3.23 -0.68
CA TYR A 82 -3.23 2.56 -1.53
C TYR A 82 -4.39 3.49 -1.91
N GLU A 83 -4.93 4.26 -0.97
CA GLU A 83 -5.95 5.27 -1.25
C GLU A 83 -5.48 6.30 -2.30
N ALA A 84 -4.23 6.76 -2.20
CA ALA A 84 -3.64 7.67 -3.18
C ALA A 84 -3.48 7.02 -4.56
N LEU A 85 -3.04 5.75 -4.61
CA LEU A 85 -2.94 4.97 -5.86
C LEU A 85 -4.31 4.79 -6.52
N PHE A 86 -5.36 4.49 -5.74
CA PHE A 86 -6.72 4.37 -6.26
C PHE A 86 -7.28 5.70 -6.80
N ALA A 87 -6.88 6.82 -6.23
CA ALA A 87 -7.31 8.15 -6.67
C ALA A 87 -6.55 8.68 -7.90
N SER A 88 -5.35 8.15 -8.19
CA SER A 88 -4.50 8.65 -9.27
C SER A 88 -5.01 8.25 -10.65
N ARG A 89 -4.81 9.15 -11.64
CA ARG A 89 -5.11 8.90 -13.06
C ARG A 89 -3.88 8.47 -13.86
N ARG A 90 -2.71 8.34 -13.23
CA ARG A 90 -1.49 7.89 -13.89
C ARG A 90 -1.65 6.45 -14.41
N LEU A 91 -0.93 6.13 -15.49
CA LEU A 91 -1.03 4.84 -16.17
C LEU A 91 -0.65 3.69 -15.22
N GLU A 92 0.42 3.86 -14.45
CA GLU A 92 0.93 2.88 -13.49
C GLU A 92 -0.08 2.60 -12.38
N ALA A 93 -0.71 3.65 -11.85
CA ALA A 93 -1.77 3.52 -10.87
C ALA A 93 -3.02 2.82 -11.45
N ARG A 94 -3.35 3.06 -12.72
CA ARG A 94 -4.45 2.33 -13.40
C ARG A 94 -4.14 0.85 -13.58
N LYS A 95 -2.89 0.50 -13.92
CA LYS A 95 -2.44 -0.90 -14.01
C LYS A 95 -2.55 -1.59 -12.64
N PHE A 96 -2.09 -0.91 -11.58
CA PHE A 96 -2.21 -1.41 -10.22
C PHE A 96 -3.66 -1.66 -9.82
N ARG A 97 -4.58 -0.70 -10.06
CA ARG A 97 -6.02 -0.91 -9.77
C ARG A 97 -6.62 -2.10 -10.52
N ARG A 98 -6.24 -2.29 -11.78
CA ARG A 98 -6.71 -3.44 -12.58
C ARG A 98 -6.21 -4.75 -12.00
N TRP A 99 -4.94 -4.79 -11.59
CA TRP A 99 -4.37 -5.96 -10.92
C TRP A 99 -5.08 -6.22 -9.59
N ALA A 100 -5.25 -5.22 -8.73
CA ALA A 100 -5.97 -5.34 -7.46
C ALA A 100 -7.41 -5.86 -7.68
N ALA A 101 -8.12 -5.34 -8.68
CA ALA A 101 -9.46 -5.83 -9.03
C ALA A 101 -9.44 -7.31 -9.49
N THR A 102 -8.38 -7.76 -10.14
CA THR A 102 -8.23 -9.18 -10.51
C THR A 102 -8.05 -10.05 -9.27
N VAL A 103 -7.24 -9.62 -8.30
CA VAL A 103 -7.07 -10.31 -7.01
C VAL A 103 -8.40 -10.38 -6.27
N MET A 104 -9.12 -9.26 -6.16
CA MET A 104 -10.44 -9.23 -5.52
C MET A 104 -11.45 -10.15 -6.20
N LYS A 105 -11.44 -10.23 -7.54
CA LYS A 105 -12.29 -11.16 -8.29
C LYS A 105 -11.98 -12.62 -7.97
N LYS A 106 -10.71 -12.98 -7.74
CA LYS A 106 -10.32 -14.33 -7.31
C LYS A 106 -10.86 -14.62 -5.91
N LEU A 107 -10.57 -13.74 -4.95
CA LEU A 107 -11.06 -13.89 -3.57
C LEU A 107 -12.58 -14.02 -3.53
N ARG A 108 -13.32 -13.23 -4.32
CA ARG A 108 -14.78 -13.38 -4.45
C ARG A 108 -15.19 -14.79 -4.87
N ARG A 109 -14.49 -15.38 -5.84
CA ARG A 109 -14.78 -16.75 -6.31
C ARG A 109 -14.45 -17.80 -5.25
N GLU A 110 -13.34 -17.62 -4.55
CA GLU A 110 -12.91 -18.53 -3.47
C GLU A 110 -13.93 -18.62 -2.32
N VAL A 111 -14.61 -17.49 -2.00
CA VAL A 111 -15.71 -17.49 -1.03
C VAL A 111 -17.07 -17.90 -1.64
N GLY A 112 -17.08 -18.39 -2.87
CA GLY A 112 -18.29 -18.94 -3.53
C GLY A 112 -19.29 -17.91 -4.04
N LEU A 113 -18.93 -16.63 -4.08
CA LEU A 113 -19.83 -15.59 -4.58
C LEU A 113 -19.83 -15.50 -6.11
N GLU A 114 -21.01 -15.38 -6.70
CA GLU A 114 -21.18 -15.11 -8.13
C GLU A 114 -20.92 -13.62 -8.48
N GLY A 115 -20.73 -13.33 -9.77
CA GLY A 115 -20.36 -11.97 -10.23
C GLY A 115 -21.38 -10.89 -9.85
N TYR A 116 -22.66 -11.21 -9.80
CA TYR A 116 -23.72 -10.28 -9.39
C TYR A 116 -23.80 -10.07 -7.88
N GLU A 117 -23.12 -10.91 -7.09
CA GLU A 117 -23.03 -10.79 -5.63
C GLU A 117 -21.81 -10.00 -5.16
N VAL A 118 -21.08 -9.35 -6.07
CA VAL A 118 -19.84 -8.63 -5.76
C VAL A 118 -19.97 -7.64 -4.60
N MET A 119 -21.11 -7.01 -4.42
CA MET A 119 -21.33 -6.06 -3.31
C MET A 119 -21.38 -6.73 -1.94
N ARG A 120 -21.64 -8.03 -1.88
CA ARG A 120 -21.59 -8.79 -0.63
C ARG A 120 -20.17 -8.92 -0.06
N MET A 121 -19.14 -8.69 -0.86
CA MET A 121 -17.77 -8.59 -0.36
C MET A 121 -17.56 -7.45 0.66
N THR A 122 -18.52 -6.52 0.79
CA THR A 122 -18.53 -5.49 1.85
C THR A 122 -19.17 -5.97 3.16
N GLU A 123 -19.80 -7.14 3.17
CA GLU A 123 -20.41 -7.74 4.36
C GLU A 123 -19.32 -8.27 5.29
N PRO A 124 -19.39 -7.99 6.62
CA PRO A 124 -18.36 -8.42 7.57
C PRO A 124 -18.11 -9.95 7.56
N GLU A 125 -19.17 -10.74 7.44
CA GLU A 125 -19.11 -12.20 7.39
C GLU A 125 -18.29 -12.72 6.20
N ILE A 126 -18.50 -12.09 5.04
CA ILE A 126 -17.73 -12.41 3.81
C ILE A 126 -16.28 -11.96 3.95
N GLN A 127 -16.04 -10.82 4.59
CA GLN A 127 -14.67 -10.32 4.85
C GLN A 127 -13.92 -11.28 5.79
N GLU A 128 -14.56 -11.80 6.83
CA GLU A 128 -13.98 -12.83 7.69
C GLU A 128 -13.63 -14.11 6.94
N ASP A 129 -14.45 -14.53 5.97
CA ASP A 129 -14.16 -15.68 5.13
C ASP A 129 -12.97 -15.42 4.20
N ILE A 130 -12.87 -14.19 3.65
CA ILE A 130 -11.72 -13.77 2.85
C ILE A 130 -10.46 -13.73 3.70
N ASP A 131 -10.50 -13.19 4.91
CA ASP A 131 -9.36 -13.13 5.83
C ASP A 131 -8.84 -14.54 6.15
N ARG A 132 -9.74 -15.50 6.40
CA ARG A 132 -9.35 -16.91 6.61
C ARG A 132 -8.62 -17.49 5.39
N ILE A 133 -9.05 -17.14 4.17
CA ILE A 133 -8.34 -17.56 2.95
C ILE A 133 -6.97 -16.90 2.87
N LEU A 134 -6.88 -15.60 3.15
CA LEU A 134 -5.62 -14.87 3.14
C LEU A 134 -4.62 -15.42 4.16
N ASP A 135 -5.08 -15.83 5.34
CA ASP A 135 -4.25 -16.44 6.37
C ASP A 135 -3.65 -17.80 5.94
N THR A 136 -4.24 -18.44 4.93
CA THR A 136 -3.71 -19.69 4.36
C THR A 136 -2.70 -19.45 3.24
N LEU A 137 -2.56 -18.21 2.75
CA LEU A 137 -1.63 -17.87 1.69
C LEU A 137 -0.25 -17.54 2.26
N PHE A 138 0.78 -18.01 1.59
CA PHE A 138 2.16 -17.66 1.89
C PHE A 138 2.99 -17.59 0.62
N TYR A 139 4.08 -16.85 0.68
CA TYR A 139 5.01 -16.69 -0.41
C TYR A 139 6.15 -17.69 -0.28
N ASP A 140 6.34 -18.52 -1.27
CA ASP A 140 7.46 -19.46 -1.33
C ASP A 140 8.70 -18.72 -1.86
N GLU A 141 9.70 -18.53 -0.98
CA GLU A 141 10.93 -17.78 -1.31
C GLU A 141 11.79 -18.49 -2.37
N GLU A 142 11.73 -19.83 -2.47
CA GLU A 142 12.52 -20.59 -3.43
C GLU A 142 11.94 -20.51 -4.84
N THR A 143 10.64 -20.60 -4.99
CA THR A 143 9.97 -20.60 -6.30
C THR A 143 9.48 -19.22 -6.71
N GLY A 144 9.41 -18.24 -5.80
CA GLY A 144 8.87 -16.93 -6.03
C GLY A 144 7.35 -16.94 -6.31
N LYS A 145 6.63 -17.95 -5.83
CA LYS A 145 5.20 -18.15 -6.10
C LYS A 145 4.35 -17.98 -4.86
N LEU A 146 3.13 -17.53 -5.06
CA LEU A 146 2.11 -17.50 -4.02
C LEU A 146 1.52 -18.91 -3.87
N MET A 147 1.63 -19.46 -2.66
CA MET A 147 1.19 -20.80 -2.30
C MET A 147 0.03 -20.70 -1.31
N GLN A 148 -0.78 -21.75 -1.26
CA GLN A 148 -1.87 -21.88 -0.30
C GLN A 148 -1.75 -23.19 0.47
N SER A 149 -1.88 -23.12 1.80
CA SER A 149 -2.05 -24.31 2.63
C SER A 149 -3.53 -24.74 2.60
N VAL A 150 -3.78 -25.98 2.22
CA VAL A 150 -5.14 -26.56 2.18
C VAL A 150 -5.20 -27.77 3.09
N THR A 151 -6.29 -27.92 3.85
CA THR A 151 -6.52 -29.13 4.63
C THR A 151 -7.05 -30.23 3.72
N VAL A 152 -6.30 -31.30 3.56
CA VAL A 152 -6.71 -32.48 2.79
C VAL A 152 -7.50 -33.45 3.71
N HIS A 153 -8.34 -34.30 3.11
CA HIS A 153 -9.09 -35.32 3.84
C HIS A 153 -8.16 -36.18 4.74
N GLY A 154 -8.44 -36.18 6.03
CA GLY A 154 -7.61 -36.93 7.03
C GLY A 154 -6.83 -36.02 7.99
N GLY A 155 -6.90 -34.70 7.86
CA GLY A 155 -6.23 -33.72 8.74
C GLY A 155 -4.81 -33.36 8.31
N ASP A 156 -4.32 -33.91 7.19
CA ASP A 156 -3.04 -33.53 6.62
C ASP A 156 -3.15 -32.16 5.92
N VAL A 157 -2.11 -31.34 6.06
CA VAL A 157 -2.02 -30.06 5.38
C VAL A 157 -1.27 -30.26 4.06
N GLY A 158 -1.95 -30.03 2.95
CA GLY A 158 -1.36 -29.97 1.62
C GLY A 158 -0.97 -28.54 1.26
N ILE A 159 0.02 -28.40 0.38
CA ILE A 159 0.45 -27.10 -0.18
C ILE A 159 0.13 -27.12 -1.68
N VAL A 160 -0.58 -26.10 -2.16
CA VAL A 160 -0.90 -25.93 -3.57
C VAL A 160 -0.49 -24.54 -4.04
N GLU A 161 -0.09 -24.42 -5.30
CA GLU A 161 0.14 -23.12 -5.90
C GLU A 161 -1.19 -22.37 -6.01
N PHE A 162 -1.22 -21.11 -5.53
CA PHE A 162 -2.39 -20.24 -5.71
C PHE A 162 -2.46 -19.83 -7.17
N GLN A 163 -3.25 -20.59 -7.94
CA GLN A 163 -3.31 -20.40 -9.39
C GLN A 163 -3.96 -19.08 -9.77
N GLU A 164 -3.25 -18.35 -10.60
CA GLU A 164 -3.77 -17.22 -11.34
C GLU A 164 -4.70 -17.72 -12.46
N GLY A 165 -5.98 -17.93 -12.14
CA GLY A 165 -7.02 -18.28 -13.09
C GLY A 165 -7.47 -17.09 -13.95
#